data_0f94634e49df760892bd4f79ced91943
#
_entry.id   0f94634e49df760892bd4f79ced91943
#
_cell.length_a   1.000
_cell.length_b   1.000
_cell.length_c   1.000
_cell.angle_alpha   90.00
_cell.angle_beta   90.00
_cell.angle_gamma   90.00
#
_symmetry.space_group_name_H-M   'P 1'
#
loop_
_entity.id
_entity.type
_entity.pdbx_description
1 polymer ?
#
loop_
_entity_poly.entity_id
_entity_poly.type
_entity_poly.pdbx_seq_one_letter_code
_entity_poly.pdbx_strand_id
1 'polypeptide(L)'
;DRKFIHGALEVSQRLGIRLRSGVLICFQGPSYETPAEVRMARVMGADAGTMSTVPEVIAAKQQDMRVLGISCLTNLAAGLSDQKLSHEEVTRTANAIQDKFILLMREIMKQLPNW
;
A
#
# COMPACT_ATOMS: atom_id res chain seq x y z
N ASP A 1 -7.79 5.51 -8.86
CA ASP A 1 -7.95 6.58 -9.87
C ASP A 1 -6.57 7.07 -10.34
N ARG A 2 -6.35 7.11 -11.64
CA ARG A 2 -5.03 7.46 -12.22
C ARG A 2 -4.61 8.91 -11.94
N LYS A 3 -5.55 9.85 -11.92
CA LYS A 3 -5.24 11.25 -11.61
C LYS A 3 -4.82 11.39 -10.14
N PHE A 4 -5.50 10.69 -9.23
CA PHE A 4 -5.12 10.67 -7.82
C PHE A 4 -3.75 10.04 -7.58
N ILE A 5 -3.42 8.94 -8.30
CA ILE A 5 -2.09 8.33 -8.23
C ILE A 5 -1.02 9.33 -8.71
N HIS A 6 -1.24 9.98 -9.84
CA HIS A 6 -0.30 10.96 -10.40
C HIS A 6 -0.07 12.12 -9.42
N GLY A 7 -1.15 12.73 -8.94
CA GLY A 7 -1.05 13.83 -7.99
C GLY A 7 -0.38 13.42 -6.66
N ALA A 8 -0.66 12.21 -6.16
CA ALA A 8 0.00 11.71 -4.96
C ALA A 8 1.52 11.53 -5.15
N LEU A 9 1.95 11.06 -6.33
CA LEU A 9 3.36 10.94 -6.67
C LEU A 9 4.04 12.32 -6.76
N GLU A 10 3.39 13.33 -7.35
CA GLU A 10 3.91 14.71 -7.39
C GLU A 10 4.05 15.32 -5.98
N VAL A 11 3.02 15.12 -5.12
CA VAL A 11 3.08 15.56 -3.71
C VAL A 11 4.25 14.90 -3.00
N SER A 12 4.41 13.58 -3.15
CA SER A 12 5.48 12.82 -2.49
C SER A 12 6.87 13.30 -2.92
N GLN A 13 7.05 13.59 -4.21
CA GLN A 13 8.29 14.11 -4.76
C GLN A 13 8.66 15.48 -4.15
N ARG A 14 7.69 16.41 -4.04
CA ARG A 14 7.91 17.72 -3.42
C ARG A 14 8.27 17.63 -1.94
N LEU A 15 7.74 16.63 -1.25
CA LEU A 15 8.03 16.40 0.18
C LEU A 15 9.30 15.59 0.42
N GLY A 16 9.97 15.10 -0.63
CA GLY A 16 11.10 14.18 -0.48
C GLY A 16 10.71 12.83 0.15
N ILE A 17 9.43 12.44 0.07
CA ILE A 17 8.91 11.18 0.60
C ILE A 17 8.89 10.16 -0.55
N ARG A 18 9.53 9.01 -0.35
CA ARG A 18 9.57 7.97 -1.36
C ARG A 18 8.22 7.26 -1.47
N LEU A 19 7.50 7.51 -2.56
CA LEU A 19 6.27 6.82 -2.91
C LEU A 19 6.46 6.09 -4.25
N ARG A 20 5.83 4.95 -4.42
CA ARG A 20 5.82 4.17 -5.66
C ARG A 20 4.40 3.81 -6.03
N SER A 21 4.14 3.64 -7.31
CA SER A 21 2.90 3.06 -7.82
C SER A 21 3.14 1.59 -8.15
N GLY A 22 2.13 0.75 -7.92
CA GLY A 22 2.20 -0.67 -8.19
C GLY A 22 0.84 -1.34 -8.06
N VAL A 23 0.83 -2.66 -8.21
CA VAL A 23 -0.34 -3.51 -8.11
C VAL A 23 -0.39 -4.17 -6.73
N LEU A 24 -1.49 -3.96 -6.03
CA LEU A 24 -1.74 -4.55 -4.72
C LEU A 24 -2.64 -5.78 -4.87
N ILE A 25 -2.20 -6.92 -4.35
CA ILE A 25 -3.01 -8.14 -4.23
C ILE A 25 -3.50 -8.30 -2.80
N CYS A 26 -4.74 -8.75 -2.62
CA CYS A 26 -5.30 -9.06 -1.30
C CYS A 26 -5.37 -10.56 -1.09
N PHE A 27 -4.81 -11.00 0.03
CA PHE A 27 -4.98 -12.34 0.57
C PHE A 27 -6.01 -12.34 1.70
N GLN A 28 -6.66 -13.46 1.91
CA GLN A 28 -7.75 -13.53 2.88
C GLN A 28 -7.26 -13.36 4.34
N GLY A 29 -6.05 -13.84 4.64
CA GLY A 29 -5.59 -13.95 6.04
C GLY A 29 -6.37 -15.00 6.85
N PRO A 30 -6.24 -15.07 8.18
CA PRO A 30 -5.40 -14.20 9.04
C PRO A 30 -3.91 -14.59 9.10
N SER A 31 -3.51 -15.71 8.50
CA SER A 31 -2.10 -16.12 8.44
C SER A 31 -1.35 -15.33 7.36
N TYR A 32 -0.04 -15.16 7.56
CA TYR A 32 0.84 -14.68 6.51
C TYR A 32 0.87 -15.65 5.33
N GLU A 33 1.13 -15.11 4.15
CA GLU A 33 1.26 -15.87 2.92
C GLU A 33 2.46 -16.82 2.99
N THR A 34 2.30 -17.98 2.37
CA THR A 34 3.40 -18.92 2.15
C THR A 34 4.33 -18.42 1.03
N PRO A 35 5.59 -18.87 0.97
CA PRO A 35 6.47 -18.56 -0.15
C PRO A 35 5.90 -18.96 -1.53
N ALA A 36 5.04 -19.98 -1.58
CA ALA A 36 4.38 -20.40 -2.82
C ALA A 36 3.32 -19.39 -3.27
N GLU A 37 2.51 -18.89 -2.33
CA GLU A 37 1.50 -17.84 -2.58
C GLU A 37 2.16 -16.53 -3.01
N VAL A 38 3.29 -16.17 -2.41
CA VAL A 38 4.08 -14.98 -2.81
C VAL A 38 4.59 -15.12 -4.24
N ARG A 39 5.10 -16.31 -4.61
CA ARG A 39 5.51 -16.56 -6.01
C ARG A 39 4.33 -16.50 -6.98
N MET A 40 3.19 -17.07 -6.60
CA MET A 40 1.94 -16.98 -7.38
C MET A 40 1.53 -15.53 -7.60
N ALA A 41 1.48 -14.72 -6.55
CA ALA A 41 1.15 -13.30 -6.63
C ALA A 41 2.06 -12.55 -7.61
N ARG A 42 3.36 -12.81 -7.55
CA ARG A 42 4.35 -12.22 -8.47
C ARG A 42 4.09 -12.60 -9.92
N VAL A 43 3.77 -13.85 -10.19
CA VAL A 43 3.42 -14.33 -11.56
C VAL A 43 2.14 -13.64 -12.05
N MET A 44 1.18 -13.36 -11.17
CA MET A 44 -0.03 -12.60 -11.47
C MET A 44 0.22 -11.10 -11.67
N GLY A 45 1.44 -10.60 -11.45
CA GLY A 45 1.84 -9.21 -11.65
C GLY A 45 1.63 -8.31 -10.44
N ALA A 46 1.51 -8.87 -9.24
CA ALA A 46 1.44 -8.08 -8.00
C ALA A 46 2.82 -7.60 -7.56
N ASP A 47 2.87 -6.36 -7.06
CA ASP A 47 4.05 -5.72 -6.49
C ASP A 47 4.05 -5.76 -4.95
N ALA A 48 2.87 -5.82 -4.34
CA ALA A 48 2.70 -5.86 -2.89
C ALA A 48 1.47 -6.67 -2.50
N GLY A 49 1.52 -7.28 -1.31
CA GLY A 49 0.41 -8.03 -0.72
C GLY A 49 -0.18 -7.34 0.51
N THR A 50 -1.47 -7.55 0.75
CA THR A 50 -2.20 -7.05 1.92
C THR A 50 -3.30 -8.04 2.31
N MET A 51 -3.87 -7.86 3.51
CA MET A 51 -5.09 -8.55 3.97
C MET A 51 -6.27 -7.56 4.10
N SER A 52 -6.14 -6.35 3.53
CA SER A 52 -7.12 -5.26 3.64
C SER A 52 -7.20 -4.47 2.33
N THR A 53 -7.83 -3.29 2.36
CA THR A 53 -7.83 -2.30 1.27
C THR A 53 -8.64 -2.72 0.04
N VAL A 54 -8.45 -3.92 -0.49
CA VAL A 54 -9.12 -4.35 -1.74
C VAL A 54 -10.62 -4.52 -1.57
N PRO A 55 -11.16 -5.11 -0.48
CA PRO A 55 -12.61 -5.16 -0.26
C PRO A 55 -13.25 -3.77 -0.20
N GLU A 56 -12.59 -2.81 0.46
CA GLU A 56 -13.04 -1.43 0.55
C GLU A 56 -13.00 -0.74 -0.83
N VAL A 57 -11.98 -1.01 -1.63
CA VAL A 57 -11.89 -0.49 -3.01
C VAL A 57 -13.02 -1.04 -3.88
N ILE A 58 -13.34 -2.33 -3.77
CA ILE A 58 -14.44 -2.95 -4.50
C ILE A 58 -15.76 -2.30 -4.12
N ALA A 59 -16.04 -2.14 -2.81
CA ALA A 59 -17.25 -1.50 -2.32
C ALA A 59 -17.35 -0.03 -2.76
N ALA A 60 -16.27 0.73 -2.69
CA ALA A 60 -16.22 2.11 -3.15
C ALA A 60 -16.46 2.22 -4.68
N LYS A 61 -15.87 1.32 -5.45
CA LYS A 61 -16.08 1.28 -6.92
C LYS A 61 -17.51 0.90 -7.30
N GLN A 62 -18.18 0.06 -6.50
CA GLN A 62 -19.61 -0.24 -6.66
C GLN A 62 -20.50 1.01 -6.53
N GLN A 63 -20.01 2.01 -5.79
CA GLN A 63 -20.69 3.30 -5.58
C GLN A 63 -20.14 4.42 -6.49
N ASP A 64 -19.45 4.07 -7.57
CA ASP A 64 -18.81 5.01 -8.49
C ASP A 64 -17.82 6.00 -7.84
N MET A 65 -17.34 5.69 -6.64
CA MET A 65 -16.37 6.55 -5.96
C MET A 65 -15.00 6.49 -6.64
N ARG A 66 -14.32 7.64 -6.66
CA ARG A 66 -12.90 7.71 -7.03
C ARG A 66 -12.05 7.28 -5.84
N VAL A 67 -11.09 6.40 -6.06
CA VAL A 67 -10.29 5.79 -4.98
C VAL A 67 -8.80 6.02 -5.21
N LEU A 68 -8.10 6.38 -4.13
CA LEU A 68 -6.65 6.33 -3.98
C LEU A 68 -6.32 5.41 -2.81
N GLY A 69 -5.63 4.30 -3.08
CA GLY A 69 -5.06 3.43 -2.05
C GLY A 69 -3.59 3.75 -1.83
N ILE A 70 -3.19 3.91 -0.58
CA ILE A 70 -1.78 4.09 -0.18
C ILE A 70 -1.48 3.08 0.92
N SER A 71 -0.51 2.19 0.66
CA SER A 71 -0.10 1.15 1.60
C SER A 71 1.32 1.36 2.08
N CYS A 72 1.54 1.16 3.37
CA CYS A 72 2.88 1.08 3.95
C CYS A 72 3.42 -0.34 3.77
N LEU A 73 4.54 -0.48 3.09
CA LEU A 73 5.25 -1.75 2.99
C LEU A 73 6.12 -1.92 4.25
N THR A 74 5.67 -2.77 5.15
CA THR A 74 6.27 -2.94 6.48
C THR A 74 7.35 -4.01 6.53
N ASN A 75 7.33 -4.95 5.62
CA ASN A 75 8.23 -6.10 5.57
C ASN A 75 8.33 -6.65 4.15
N LEU A 76 9.32 -7.48 3.92
CA LEU A 76 9.37 -8.34 2.74
C LEU A 76 8.47 -9.56 2.96
N ALA A 77 7.75 -9.97 1.92
CA ALA A 77 6.87 -11.13 2.00
C ALA A 77 7.65 -12.44 2.20
N ALA A 78 6.95 -13.48 2.65
CA ALA A 78 7.56 -14.78 2.97
C ALA A 78 8.37 -15.35 1.81
N GLY A 79 9.57 -15.81 2.12
CA GLY A 79 10.51 -16.40 1.13
C GLY A 79 11.27 -15.38 0.27
N LEU A 80 11.12 -14.08 0.52
CA LEU A 80 11.91 -13.01 -0.11
C LEU A 80 13.11 -12.57 0.75
N SER A 81 13.15 -12.98 2.00
CA SER A 81 14.29 -12.80 2.91
C SER A 81 14.38 -13.97 3.88
N ASP A 82 15.54 -14.13 4.53
CA ASP A 82 15.76 -15.13 5.58
C ASP A 82 15.17 -14.70 6.94
N GLN A 83 14.64 -13.48 7.05
CA GLN A 83 14.05 -12.97 8.27
C GLN A 83 12.65 -13.55 8.48
N LYS A 84 12.38 -13.97 9.71
CA LYS A 84 11.06 -14.45 10.10
C LYS A 84 10.09 -13.26 10.20
N LEU A 85 8.95 -13.36 9.54
CA LEU A 85 7.87 -12.36 9.65
C LEU A 85 7.34 -12.28 11.08
N SER A 86 7.16 -11.07 11.58
CA SER A 86 6.58 -10.83 12.89
C SER A 86 5.67 -9.60 12.89
N HIS A 87 4.63 -9.63 13.70
CA HIS A 87 3.75 -8.48 13.88
C HIS A 87 4.46 -7.30 14.56
N GLU A 88 5.48 -7.58 15.37
CA GLU A 88 6.31 -6.56 16.01
C GLU A 88 7.09 -5.73 14.98
N GLU A 89 7.63 -6.37 13.94
CA GLU A 89 8.31 -5.70 12.84
C GLU A 89 7.36 -4.78 12.08
N VAL A 90 6.14 -5.26 11.78
CA VAL A 90 5.09 -4.47 11.15
C VAL A 90 4.80 -3.21 11.97
N THR A 91 4.55 -3.35 13.26
CA THR A 91 4.25 -2.24 14.16
C THR A 91 5.41 -1.25 14.25
N ARG A 92 6.64 -1.73 14.40
CA ARG A 92 7.84 -0.91 14.48
C ARG A 92 8.04 -0.09 13.21
N THR A 93 7.90 -0.71 12.04
CA THR A 93 8.06 -0.04 10.75
C THR A 93 6.96 1.00 10.53
N ALA A 94 5.70 0.66 10.86
CA ALA A 94 4.58 1.59 10.77
C ALA A 94 4.79 2.84 11.65
N ASN A 95 5.23 2.65 12.90
CA ASN A 95 5.53 3.76 13.81
C ASN A 95 6.68 4.64 13.31
N ALA A 96 7.71 4.04 12.72
CA ALA A 96 8.87 4.78 12.20
C ALA A 96 8.53 5.72 11.03
N ILE A 97 7.47 5.43 10.28
CA ILE A 97 7.06 6.26 9.13
C ILE A 97 5.84 7.13 9.42
N GLN A 98 5.24 7.03 10.60
CA GLN A 98 3.95 7.65 10.95
C GLN A 98 3.92 9.14 10.61
N ASP A 99 4.91 9.91 11.03
CA ASP A 99 4.92 11.37 10.82
C ASP A 99 5.01 11.71 9.32
N LYS A 100 5.82 10.97 8.57
CA LYS A 100 5.94 11.14 7.12
C LYS A 100 4.63 10.79 6.41
N PHE A 101 3.96 9.73 6.87
CA PHE A 101 2.69 9.29 6.31
C PHE A 101 1.59 10.33 6.59
N ILE A 102 1.50 10.85 7.81
CA ILE A 102 0.55 11.91 8.19
C ILE A 102 0.79 13.16 7.33
N LEU A 103 2.06 13.58 7.19
CA LEU A 103 2.40 14.74 6.36
C LEU A 103 1.98 14.52 4.89
N LEU A 104 2.30 13.36 4.33
CA LEU A 104 1.92 12.99 2.96
C LEU A 104 0.41 13.04 2.78
N MET A 105 -0.35 12.40 3.67
CA MET A 105 -1.81 12.36 3.59
C MET A 105 -2.41 13.77 3.69
N ARG A 106 -1.92 14.59 4.61
CA ARG A 106 -2.38 15.98 4.77
C ARG A 106 -2.18 16.79 3.48
N GLU A 107 -1.03 16.68 2.85
CA GLU A 107 -0.73 17.44 1.62
C GLU A 107 -1.49 16.89 0.40
N ILE A 108 -1.72 15.59 0.32
CA ILE A 108 -2.62 14.98 -0.68
C ILE A 108 -4.04 15.53 -0.52
N MET A 109 -4.60 15.49 0.70
CA MET A 109 -5.96 15.93 0.98
C MET A 109 -6.21 17.39 0.61
N LYS A 110 -5.23 18.27 0.77
CA LYS A 110 -5.33 19.69 0.36
C LYS A 110 -5.49 19.85 -1.16
N GLN A 111 -5.03 18.90 -1.94
CA GLN A 111 -5.01 18.97 -3.40
C GLN A 111 -6.09 18.16 -4.08
N LEU A 112 -6.67 17.17 -3.38
CA LEU A 112 -7.74 16.32 -3.91
C LEU A 112 -8.88 17.07 -4.63
N PRO A 113 -9.37 18.22 -4.12
CA PRO A 113 -10.44 18.95 -4.80
C PRO A 113 -10.07 19.46 -6.21
N ASN A 114 -8.78 19.53 -6.52
CA ASN A 114 -8.24 20.04 -7.77
C ASN A 114 -7.88 18.94 -8.80
N TRP A 115 -8.06 17.66 -8.45
CA TRP A 115 -7.65 16.49 -9.29
C TRP A 115 -8.83 15.82 -10.04
#